data_64a9a28f1cf70acc16d81aa01fc13b88
#
_entry.id   64a9a28f1cf70acc16d81aa01fc13b88
#
_cell.length_a   1.000
_cell.length_b   1.000
_cell.length_c   1.000
_cell.angle_alpha   90.00
_cell.angle_beta   90.00
_cell.angle_gamma   90.00
#
_symmetry.space_group_name_H-M   'P 1'
#
loop_
_entity.id
_entity.type
_entity.pdbx_description
1 polymer ?
#
loop_
_entity_poly.entity_id
_entity_poly.type
_entity_poly.pdbx_seq_one_letter_code
_entity_poly.pdbx_strand_id
1 'polypeptide(L)'
;STVGNNGTDNTGGGGGGIGFGPCYGGRGGNGGSGIVVTKELNNNRGVWPLSQQFNAKKTNSWPDGTVIQSVTLNYLVVAGGGAGKLFAGGGAGGYRTSGYGPSPLQGCAVVVCSSSDYTITIGAGGASACGTAYPIGASPPDKSGPGYGNPSSLGSLITSSGGGMPMNASCGSPWNANNGERGGPGGSGSGGYGSLIGGKRPGGSGNAGGFSPPEGNNGGVGGNPDNKAGGGGGGATQVGSPGSGSDPGVPGGDGAVNLITGVACSAYAGGGGSGTDRGVGGLAGGTGGLGGGGTAATRNAGSLSCHGGQNQGGGGGGGTGGPTSYGAPTYLSPCGRSHYGSKGGSGIVVVRSPAGHPLSASPSCNTVTCVGGHSVAKFIVSGTLTVN
;
A
#
# COMPACT_ATOMS: atom_id res chain seq x y z
N SER A 1 34.49 17.48 46.71
CA SER A 1 34.11 16.75 45.46
C SER A 1 34.45 17.64 44.29
N THR A 2 35.44 17.25 43.51
CA THR A 2 35.76 17.92 42.25
C THR A 2 34.91 17.38 41.16
N VAL A 3 34.03 18.21 40.61
CA VAL A 3 33.25 17.91 39.43
C VAL A 3 33.94 18.53 38.23
N GLY A 4 34.13 17.78 37.16
CA GLY A 4 34.66 18.33 35.91
C GLY A 4 33.73 19.42 35.36
N ASN A 5 34.28 20.43 34.70
CA ASN A 5 33.46 21.49 34.06
C ASN A 5 32.66 20.92 32.89
N ASN A 6 31.41 21.39 32.73
CA ASN A 6 30.60 21.04 31.58
C ASN A 6 31.15 21.72 30.31
N GLY A 7 30.97 21.06 29.19
CA GLY A 7 31.18 21.69 27.89
C GLY A 7 30.20 22.86 27.69
N THR A 8 30.61 23.86 26.92
CA THR A 8 29.79 25.04 26.64
C THR A 8 28.62 24.64 25.73
N ASP A 9 27.42 25.07 26.08
CA ASP A 9 26.22 24.81 25.27
C ASP A 9 26.33 25.47 23.88
N ASN A 10 25.75 24.81 22.89
CA ASN A 10 25.74 25.21 21.50
C ASN A 10 27.12 25.28 20.81
N THR A 11 28.13 24.56 21.34
CA THR A 11 29.46 24.51 20.73
C THR A 11 29.91 23.09 20.40
N GLY A 12 29.20 22.06 20.89
CA GLY A 12 29.63 20.67 20.77
C GLY A 12 30.89 20.34 21.62
N GLY A 13 31.21 21.21 22.58
CA GLY A 13 32.40 21.04 23.45
C GLY A 13 32.28 19.81 24.36
N GLY A 14 33.36 19.06 24.52
CA GLY A 14 33.42 17.96 25.47
C GLY A 14 33.42 18.41 26.94
N GLY A 15 32.87 17.62 27.84
CA GLY A 15 32.98 17.83 29.28
C GLY A 15 34.41 17.53 29.81
N GLY A 16 34.83 18.28 30.82
CA GLY A 16 36.12 18.08 31.46
C GLY A 16 36.23 16.76 32.23
N GLY A 17 37.36 16.11 32.14
CA GLY A 17 37.70 14.93 32.95
C GLY A 17 38.08 15.32 34.38
N ILE A 18 38.13 14.34 35.25
CA ILE A 18 38.62 14.48 36.61
C ILE A 18 39.91 13.68 36.78
N GLY A 19 40.86 14.24 37.54
CA GLY A 19 42.06 13.51 37.94
C GLY A 19 41.74 12.45 39.00
N PHE A 20 42.37 11.30 38.92
CA PHE A 20 42.27 10.24 39.92
C PHE A 20 43.04 10.62 41.19
N GLY A 21 42.35 10.73 42.30
CA GLY A 21 42.92 10.71 43.64
C GLY A 21 42.35 9.52 44.42
N PRO A 22 43.07 8.95 45.37
CA PRO A 22 42.80 7.59 45.90
C PRO A 22 41.54 7.43 46.76
N CYS A 23 40.68 8.41 46.95
CA CYS A 23 39.55 8.27 47.88
C CYS A 23 38.23 8.98 47.55
N TYR A 24 37.97 9.56 46.41
CA TYR A 24 36.68 10.18 46.16
C TYR A 24 36.20 10.05 44.72
N GLY A 25 35.00 9.46 44.55
CA GLY A 25 34.31 9.38 43.28
C GLY A 25 33.85 10.78 42.80
N GLY A 26 34.67 11.40 41.98
CA GLY A 26 34.28 12.59 41.25
C GLY A 26 33.53 12.21 39.95
N ARG A 27 32.69 13.11 39.47
CA ARG A 27 31.98 12.93 38.15
C ARG A 27 32.61 13.87 37.13
N GLY A 28 32.86 13.36 35.93
CA GLY A 28 33.20 14.18 34.77
C GLY A 28 32.09 15.18 34.43
N GLY A 29 32.44 16.28 33.80
CA GLY A 29 31.46 17.26 33.30
C GLY A 29 30.67 16.69 32.11
N ASN A 30 29.45 17.15 31.91
CA ASN A 30 28.64 16.80 30.76
C ASN A 30 29.19 17.46 29.49
N GLY A 31 29.03 16.82 28.34
CA GLY A 31 29.27 17.48 27.05
C GLY A 31 28.29 18.60 26.80
N GLY A 32 28.72 19.66 26.11
CA GLY A 32 27.86 20.74 25.64
C GLY A 32 27.01 20.30 24.45
N SER A 33 25.85 20.88 24.29
CA SER A 33 24.98 20.68 23.11
C SER A 33 25.68 21.17 21.84
N GLY A 34 25.36 20.54 20.70
CA GLY A 34 25.79 21.00 19.39
C GLY A 34 24.97 22.18 18.89
N ILE A 35 25.42 22.79 17.83
CA ILE A 35 24.70 23.85 17.09
C ILE A 35 24.64 23.46 15.62
N VAL A 36 23.49 23.70 15.01
CA VAL A 36 23.34 23.66 13.56
C VAL A 36 23.14 25.09 13.09
N VAL A 37 24.03 25.59 12.24
CA VAL A 37 23.90 26.91 11.62
C VAL A 37 23.57 26.68 10.14
N THR A 38 22.39 27.09 9.73
CA THR A 38 22.01 27.17 8.32
C THR A 38 22.20 28.62 7.87
N LYS A 39 22.99 28.82 6.82
CA LYS A 39 23.08 30.10 6.13
C LYS A 39 22.21 30.05 4.89
N GLU A 40 21.09 30.73 4.93
CA GLU A 40 20.32 31.01 3.73
C GLU A 40 21.02 32.14 2.97
N LEU A 41 21.31 31.88 1.68
CA LEU A 41 21.75 32.93 0.79
C LEU A 41 20.57 33.90 0.63
N ASN A 42 20.66 35.04 1.29
CA ASN A 42 19.69 36.10 1.16
C ASN A 42 19.64 36.50 -0.31
N ASN A 43 18.53 36.17 -0.98
CA ASN A 43 18.30 36.57 -2.36
C ASN A 43 18.19 38.09 -2.41
N ASN A 44 19.28 38.67 -2.73
CA ASN A 44 19.63 40.07 -2.79
C ASN A 44 18.56 40.95 -3.39
N ARG A 45 17.94 41.72 -2.54
CA ARG A 45 17.27 42.96 -2.91
C ARG A 45 18.32 44.05 -2.96
N GLY A 46 19.16 44.07 -4.00
CA GLY A 46 20.20 45.06 -4.11
C GLY A 46 20.73 45.16 -5.53
N VAL A 47 21.33 46.31 -5.87
CA VAL A 47 22.02 46.49 -7.15
C VAL A 47 23.33 45.71 -7.10
N TRP A 48 23.48 44.72 -7.95
CA TRP A 48 24.70 43.96 -8.06
C TRP A 48 25.69 44.71 -8.98
N PRO A 49 26.95 44.88 -8.58
CA PRO A 49 27.98 45.42 -9.46
C PRO A 49 28.12 44.54 -10.70
N LEU A 50 28.35 45.16 -11.85
CA LEU A 50 28.44 44.45 -13.14
C LEU A 50 29.46 43.32 -13.14
N SER A 51 30.58 43.50 -12.40
CA SER A 51 31.62 42.49 -12.25
C SER A 51 31.14 41.25 -11.51
N GLN A 52 30.27 41.40 -10.48
CA GLN A 52 29.68 40.31 -9.77
C GLN A 52 28.63 39.57 -10.60
N GLN A 53 27.84 40.33 -11.39
CA GLN A 53 26.88 39.74 -12.35
C GLN A 53 27.61 38.91 -13.39
N PHE A 54 28.70 39.44 -13.97
CA PHE A 54 29.51 38.72 -14.92
C PHE A 54 30.13 37.44 -14.36
N ASN A 55 30.70 37.51 -13.15
CA ASN A 55 31.29 36.35 -12.50
C ASN A 55 30.24 35.29 -12.14
N ALA A 56 29.10 35.69 -11.64
CA ALA A 56 28.00 34.79 -11.33
C ALA A 56 27.47 34.07 -12.57
N LYS A 57 27.35 34.77 -13.71
CA LYS A 57 27.01 34.13 -14.99
C LYS A 57 28.10 33.18 -15.46
N LYS A 58 29.39 33.55 -15.34
CA LYS A 58 30.51 32.71 -15.76
C LYS A 58 30.60 31.44 -14.92
N THR A 59 30.25 31.47 -13.66
CA THR A 59 30.25 30.31 -12.74
C THR A 59 28.91 29.60 -12.67
N ASN A 60 27.93 29.96 -13.50
CA ASN A 60 26.57 29.41 -13.50
C ASN A 60 25.85 29.53 -12.14
N SER A 61 26.25 30.54 -11.34
CA SER A 61 25.66 30.85 -10.05
C SER A 61 24.71 32.07 -10.08
N TRP A 62 24.48 32.64 -11.27
CA TRP A 62 23.51 33.71 -11.47
C TRP A 62 22.09 33.16 -11.25
N PRO A 63 21.27 33.79 -10.42
CA PRO A 63 19.88 33.38 -10.29
C PRO A 63 19.20 33.42 -11.65
N ASP A 64 18.69 32.29 -12.10
CA ASP A 64 17.96 32.13 -13.38
C ASP A 64 16.56 32.77 -13.35
N GLY A 65 16.22 33.43 -12.27
CA GLY A 65 14.89 33.99 -12.02
C GLY A 65 13.87 32.96 -11.53
N THR A 66 14.29 31.71 -11.36
CA THR A 66 13.42 30.67 -10.83
C THR A 66 13.13 30.95 -9.35
N VAL A 67 11.93 31.38 -9.06
CA VAL A 67 11.45 31.54 -7.68
C VAL A 67 10.97 30.16 -7.22
N ILE A 68 11.77 29.51 -6.38
CA ILE A 68 11.31 28.27 -5.73
C ILE A 68 10.21 28.62 -4.74
N GLN A 69 8.99 28.22 -5.04
CA GLN A 69 7.83 28.44 -4.20
C GLN A 69 7.42 27.13 -3.50
N SER A 70 6.87 27.28 -2.30
CA SER A 70 6.23 26.15 -1.63
C SER A 70 4.86 25.90 -2.25
N VAL A 71 4.62 24.70 -2.74
CA VAL A 71 3.37 24.28 -3.36
C VAL A 71 2.73 23.20 -2.51
N THR A 72 1.47 23.40 -2.13
CA THR A 72 0.72 22.39 -1.38
C THR A 72 0.00 21.46 -2.36
N LEU A 73 0.36 20.19 -2.36
CA LEU A 73 -0.23 19.17 -3.22
C LEU A 73 -1.21 18.29 -2.45
N ASN A 74 -2.38 18.08 -3.04
CA ASN A 74 -3.26 17.01 -2.64
C ASN A 74 -2.89 15.72 -3.37
N TYR A 75 -3.14 14.59 -2.73
CA TYR A 75 -2.75 13.30 -3.27
C TYR A 75 -3.77 12.20 -3.00
N LEU A 76 -3.71 11.18 -3.84
CA LEU A 76 -4.21 9.84 -3.62
C LEU A 76 -3.10 8.86 -3.99
N VAL A 77 -2.70 8.02 -3.05
CA VAL A 77 -1.72 6.95 -3.24
C VAL A 77 -2.37 5.64 -2.87
N VAL A 78 -2.58 4.77 -3.86
CA VAL A 78 -3.13 3.43 -3.66
C VAL A 78 -2.10 2.41 -4.10
N ALA A 79 -1.77 1.48 -3.23
CA ALA A 79 -0.83 0.41 -3.52
C ALA A 79 -1.46 -0.72 -4.34
N GLY A 80 -0.66 -1.67 -4.81
CA GLY A 80 -1.19 -2.88 -5.46
C GLY A 80 -1.95 -3.76 -4.48
N GLY A 81 -3.06 -4.36 -4.90
CA GLY A 81 -3.82 -5.33 -4.12
C GLY A 81 -3.15 -6.69 -4.05
N GLY A 82 -3.43 -7.47 -3.02
CA GLY A 82 -2.96 -8.85 -2.88
C GLY A 82 -3.76 -9.83 -3.74
N ALA A 83 -3.14 -10.95 -4.10
CA ALA A 83 -3.83 -12.03 -4.80
C ALA A 83 -4.82 -12.74 -3.87
N GLY A 84 -5.93 -13.20 -4.41
CA GLY A 84 -6.76 -14.21 -3.75
C GLY A 84 -6.12 -15.59 -3.86
N LYS A 85 -6.52 -16.53 -3.00
CA LYS A 85 -6.00 -17.88 -3.03
C LYS A 85 -7.05 -18.87 -2.50
N LEU A 86 -7.20 -20.04 -3.16
CA LEU A 86 -8.22 -21.02 -2.79
C LEU A 86 -9.53 -20.33 -2.39
N PHE A 87 -9.99 -20.51 -1.18
CA PHE A 87 -11.28 -20.00 -0.72
C PHE A 87 -11.26 -18.55 -0.21
N ALA A 88 -10.09 -17.95 -0.04
CA ALA A 88 -9.96 -16.66 0.60
C ALA A 88 -9.69 -15.51 -0.39
N GLY A 89 -10.35 -14.39 -0.19
CA GLY A 89 -10.14 -13.17 -0.98
C GLY A 89 -8.85 -12.45 -0.61
N GLY A 90 -8.17 -11.86 -1.60
CA GLY A 90 -7.00 -10.99 -1.40
C GLY A 90 -7.39 -9.66 -0.76
N GLY A 91 -6.52 -9.11 0.09
CA GLY A 91 -6.70 -7.76 0.63
C GLY A 91 -6.43 -6.67 -0.41
N ALA A 92 -7.11 -5.56 -0.30
CA ALA A 92 -6.83 -4.39 -1.13
C ALA A 92 -5.46 -3.78 -0.80
N GLY A 93 -4.85 -3.08 -1.76
CA GLY A 93 -3.73 -2.18 -1.50
C GLY A 93 -4.11 -1.09 -0.52
N GLY A 94 -3.15 -0.60 0.26
CA GLY A 94 -3.38 0.50 1.17
C GLY A 94 -3.85 1.74 0.41
N TYR A 95 -4.73 2.50 1.03
CA TYR A 95 -5.33 3.72 0.49
C TYR A 95 -4.93 4.91 1.36
N ARG A 96 -4.17 5.82 0.81
CA ARG A 96 -3.77 7.05 1.49
C ARG A 96 -4.13 8.28 0.65
N THR A 97 -4.80 9.22 1.26
CA THR A 97 -5.30 10.42 0.58
C THR A 97 -5.20 11.65 1.47
N SER A 98 -5.13 12.81 0.84
CA SER A 98 -5.50 14.09 1.46
C SER A 98 -6.96 14.42 1.11
N GLY A 99 -7.44 15.59 1.34
CA GLY A 99 -8.77 16.15 1.33
C GLY A 99 -9.91 15.66 0.40
N TYR A 100 -9.71 14.72 -0.52
CA TYR A 100 -10.72 14.33 -1.54
C TYR A 100 -11.37 12.96 -1.31
N GLY A 101 -10.96 12.22 -0.31
CA GLY A 101 -11.54 10.96 0.11
C GLY A 101 -12.50 11.13 1.29
N PRO A 102 -13.05 10.03 1.84
CA PRO A 102 -13.91 10.10 3.02
C PRO A 102 -13.13 10.60 4.27
N SER A 103 -13.78 11.41 5.08
CA SER A 103 -13.21 12.11 6.23
C SER A 103 -12.31 11.25 7.15
N PRO A 104 -12.70 10.03 7.55
CA PRO A 104 -11.85 9.23 8.45
C PRO A 104 -10.50 8.80 7.84
N LEU A 105 -10.36 8.84 6.51
CA LEU A 105 -9.15 8.41 5.79
C LEU A 105 -8.30 9.59 5.28
N GLN A 106 -8.71 10.82 5.55
CA GLN A 106 -8.00 12.02 5.09
C GLN A 106 -6.78 12.30 5.97
N GLY A 107 -5.60 12.29 5.36
CA GLY A 107 -4.37 12.83 5.92
C GLY A 107 -4.12 14.28 5.52
N CYS A 108 -2.99 14.83 5.92
CA CYS A 108 -2.56 16.17 5.52
C CYS A 108 -2.06 16.18 4.08
N ALA A 109 -2.31 17.27 3.37
CA ALA A 109 -1.67 17.56 2.10
C ALA A 109 -0.14 17.71 2.28
N VAL A 110 0.63 17.51 1.22
CA VAL A 110 2.09 17.62 1.27
C VAL A 110 2.55 18.95 0.71
N VAL A 111 3.57 19.53 1.33
CA VAL A 111 4.22 20.75 0.85
C VAL A 111 5.50 20.35 0.12
N VAL A 112 5.65 20.84 -1.10
CA VAL A 112 6.78 20.56 -1.99
C VAL A 112 7.34 21.86 -2.54
N CYS A 113 8.55 21.79 -3.13
CA CYS A 113 9.12 22.92 -3.85
C CYS A 113 8.67 22.91 -5.31
N SER A 114 8.39 24.10 -5.89
CA SER A 114 8.26 24.24 -7.34
C SER A 114 9.60 23.92 -8.04
N SER A 115 9.57 23.67 -9.34
CA SER A 115 10.73 23.31 -10.14
C SER A 115 11.49 22.09 -9.61
N SER A 116 10.75 21.10 -9.08
CA SER A 116 11.32 19.88 -8.49
C SER A 116 10.66 18.64 -9.06
N ASP A 117 11.46 17.58 -9.16
CA ASP A 117 11.04 16.27 -9.64
C ASP A 117 10.83 15.29 -8.48
N TYR A 118 9.76 14.53 -8.56
CA TYR A 118 9.39 13.51 -7.57
C TYR A 118 9.20 12.17 -8.26
N THR A 119 9.93 11.17 -7.82
CA THR A 119 9.76 9.79 -8.32
C THR A 119 8.43 9.23 -7.85
N ILE A 120 7.64 8.74 -8.79
CA ILE A 120 6.38 8.03 -8.53
C ILE A 120 6.62 6.53 -8.71
N THR A 121 6.27 5.75 -7.71
CA THR A 121 6.27 4.28 -7.80
C THR A 121 4.84 3.78 -7.78
N ILE A 122 4.47 2.97 -8.77
CA ILE A 122 3.18 2.28 -8.84
C ILE A 122 3.39 0.82 -8.47
N GLY A 123 2.76 0.38 -7.39
CA GLY A 123 2.81 -0.99 -6.93
C GLY A 123 2.07 -1.94 -7.85
N ALA A 124 2.71 -3.00 -8.29
CA ALA A 124 2.05 -4.07 -9.01
C ALA A 124 1.10 -4.84 -8.07
N GLY A 125 0.01 -5.36 -8.62
CA GLY A 125 -0.82 -6.31 -7.90
C GLY A 125 -0.12 -7.64 -7.68
N GLY A 126 -0.46 -8.32 -6.59
CA GLY A 126 0.08 -9.64 -6.26
C GLY A 126 -0.20 -10.67 -7.37
N ALA A 127 0.80 -11.46 -7.71
CA ALA A 127 0.67 -12.50 -8.71
C ALA A 127 -0.20 -13.67 -8.18
N SER A 128 -1.03 -14.25 -9.03
CA SER A 128 -1.75 -15.48 -8.68
C SER A 128 -0.75 -16.61 -8.38
N ALA A 129 -0.98 -17.31 -7.29
CA ALA A 129 -0.11 -18.40 -6.84
C ALA A 129 -0.28 -19.71 -7.65
N CYS A 130 -0.55 -19.59 -8.95
CA CYS A 130 -0.65 -20.75 -9.85
C CYS A 130 0.73 -21.08 -10.44
N GLY A 131 1.31 -22.19 -10.04
CA GLY A 131 2.38 -22.86 -10.78
C GLY A 131 3.82 -22.65 -10.34
N THR A 132 4.13 -21.85 -9.37
CA THR A 132 5.44 -21.87 -8.73
C THR A 132 5.29 -22.38 -7.30
N ALA A 133 5.88 -23.57 -7.06
CA ALA A 133 5.99 -24.09 -5.72
C ALA A 133 6.70 -23.03 -4.86
N TYR A 134 5.99 -22.47 -3.87
CA TYR A 134 6.69 -21.84 -2.75
C TYR A 134 7.59 -22.92 -2.15
N PRO A 135 8.86 -22.64 -1.86
CA PRO A 135 9.68 -23.60 -1.17
C PRO A 135 8.95 -24.03 0.11
N ILE A 136 8.74 -25.34 0.25
CA ILE A 136 8.15 -25.95 1.43
C ILE A 136 9.00 -25.51 2.62
N GLY A 137 8.40 -24.80 3.57
CA GLY A 137 9.09 -24.34 4.78
C GLY A 137 9.42 -22.85 4.84
N ALA A 138 9.20 -22.06 3.80
CA ALA A 138 9.22 -20.61 3.95
C ALA A 138 7.95 -20.16 4.69
N SER A 139 8.06 -20.10 6.01
CA SER A 139 7.15 -19.32 6.84
C SER A 139 7.58 -17.86 6.69
N PRO A 140 6.95 -17.04 5.88
CA PRO A 140 7.38 -15.67 5.79
C PRO A 140 6.80 -14.89 6.97
N PRO A 141 7.64 -14.38 7.86
CA PRO A 141 7.28 -13.19 8.60
C PRO A 141 7.26 -11.97 7.65
N ASP A 142 7.72 -12.14 6.41
CA ASP A 142 7.92 -11.06 5.47
C ASP A 142 6.72 -10.84 4.56
N LYS A 143 6.25 -9.60 4.56
CA LYS A 143 5.20 -9.01 3.71
C LYS A 143 5.62 -8.93 2.21
N SER A 144 6.46 -9.86 1.71
CA SER A 144 7.18 -9.72 0.44
C SER A 144 7.16 -10.94 -0.48
N GLY A 145 6.10 -11.76 -0.42
CA GLY A 145 5.93 -12.87 -1.37
C GLY A 145 5.26 -12.42 -2.68
N PRO A 146 5.44 -13.12 -3.81
CA PRO A 146 4.91 -12.73 -5.12
C PRO A 146 3.39 -12.57 -5.18
N GLY A 147 2.65 -13.09 -4.22
CA GLY A 147 1.19 -12.91 -4.12
C GLY A 147 0.76 -11.70 -3.30
N TYR A 148 1.68 -11.03 -2.60
CA TYR A 148 1.40 -9.74 -1.97
C TYR A 148 1.38 -8.63 -3.01
N GLY A 149 0.55 -7.62 -2.79
CA GLY A 149 0.64 -6.39 -3.56
C GLY A 149 1.94 -5.63 -3.24
N ASN A 150 2.44 -4.87 -4.19
CA ASN A 150 3.61 -4.03 -3.99
C ASN A 150 3.20 -2.62 -3.52
N PRO A 151 4.05 -1.94 -2.75
CA PRO A 151 3.77 -0.58 -2.32
C PRO A 151 3.76 0.42 -3.48
N SER A 152 2.98 1.49 -3.33
CA SER A 152 3.04 2.69 -4.18
C SER A 152 3.56 3.88 -3.39
N SER A 153 4.22 4.83 -4.06
CA SER A 153 4.74 6.02 -3.37
C SER A 153 4.74 7.28 -4.23
N LEU A 154 4.62 8.41 -3.57
CA LEU A 154 4.93 9.76 -4.05
C LEU A 154 6.27 10.17 -3.43
N GLY A 155 7.36 9.94 -4.13
CA GLY A 155 8.72 10.12 -3.61
C GLY A 155 8.91 9.43 -2.26
N SER A 156 9.63 10.10 -1.37
CA SER A 156 9.76 9.74 0.05
C SER A 156 8.65 10.34 0.94
N LEU A 157 7.73 11.13 0.35
CA LEU A 157 6.72 11.89 1.10
C LEU A 157 5.57 11.01 1.58
N ILE A 158 5.03 10.20 0.69
CA ILE A 158 3.89 9.32 0.98
C ILE A 158 4.15 7.93 0.41
N THR A 159 4.03 6.92 1.24
CA THR A 159 4.08 5.52 0.83
C THR A 159 2.82 4.80 1.31
N SER A 160 2.26 3.91 0.52
CA SER A 160 1.14 3.05 0.86
C SER A 160 1.55 1.59 0.74
N SER A 161 1.13 0.74 1.67
CA SER A 161 1.53 -0.67 1.74
C SER A 161 0.73 -1.54 0.78
N GLY A 162 1.36 -2.53 0.18
CA GLY A 162 0.67 -3.52 -0.66
C GLY A 162 -0.39 -4.33 0.09
N GLY A 163 -1.37 -4.84 -0.64
CA GLY A 163 -2.44 -5.67 -0.10
C GLY A 163 -1.98 -7.06 0.36
N GLY A 164 -2.63 -7.59 1.38
CA GLY A 164 -2.35 -8.90 1.95
C GLY A 164 -2.77 -10.07 1.04
N MET A 165 -2.01 -11.15 1.06
CA MET A 165 -2.32 -12.41 0.38
C MET A 165 -2.67 -13.47 1.43
N PRO A 166 -3.68 -14.36 1.19
CA PRO A 166 -3.94 -15.49 2.08
C PRO A 166 -2.71 -16.42 2.19
N MET A 167 -2.26 -16.66 3.40
CA MET A 167 -1.11 -17.52 3.70
C MET A 167 -1.55 -18.99 3.78
N ASN A 168 -0.85 -19.87 3.06
CA ASN A 168 -1.06 -21.31 3.16
C ASN A 168 0.28 -22.01 3.39
N ALA A 169 0.29 -22.97 4.29
CA ALA A 169 1.48 -23.68 4.69
C ALA A 169 2.07 -24.60 3.61
N SER A 170 1.34 -25.02 2.60
CA SER A 170 1.91 -25.88 1.55
C SER A 170 1.01 -26.03 0.31
N CYS A 171 1.59 -25.79 -0.87
CA CYS A 171 1.09 -26.34 -2.14
C CYS A 171 1.44 -27.84 -2.18
N GLY A 172 0.52 -28.71 -1.87
CA GLY A 172 0.77 -30.16 -2.00
C GLY A 172 0.17 -31.03 -0.92
N SER A 173 -0.22 -30.45 0.18
CA SER A 173 -1.02 -31.17 1.18
C SER A 173 -2.26 -30.35 1.49
N PRO A 174 -3.40 -30.70 0.89
CA PRO A 174 -4.64 -29.96 1.12
C PRO A 174 -5.16 -30.07 2.56
N TRP A 175 -4.47 -30.80 3.43
CA TRP A 175 -5.07 -31.34 4.63
C TRP A 175 -4.26 -31.19 5.92
N ASN A 176 -3.09 -30.53 5.92
CA ASN A 176 -2.33 -30.31 7.15
C ASN A 176 -2.83 -29.07 7.89
N ALA A 177 -3.80 -29.31 8.75
CA ALA A 177 -4.62 -28.36 9.48
C ALA A 177 -3.91 -27.53 10.58
N ASN A 178 -2.63 -27.72 10.82
CA ASN A 178 -2.06 -27.29 12.10
C ASN A 178 -1.18 -26.03 12.10
N ASN A 179 -0.74 -25.51 10.95
CA ASN A 179 0.12 -24.32 10.95
C ASN A 179 -0.01 -23.49 9.66
N GLY A 180 -0.69 -22.36 9.72
CA GLY A 180 -0.43 -21.27 8.79
C GLY A 180 -1.55 -20.85 7.84
N GLU A 181 -2.76 -21.41 7.93
CA GLU A 181 -3.90 -21.07 7.06
C GLU A 181 -4.63 -19.79 7.52
N ARG A 182 -3.92 -18.69 7.62
CA ARG A 182 -4.46 -17.39 8.04
C ARG A 182 -4.40 -16.37 6.92
N GLY A 183 -5.14 -15.30 7.06
CA GLY A 183 -4.99 -14.14 6.18
C GLY A 183 -3.63 -13.47 6.39
N GLY A 184 -3.01 -13.02 5.31
CA GLY A 184 -1.78 -12.23 5.34
C GLY A 184 -2.06 -10.76 5.60
N PRO A 185 -1.19 -10.08 6.38
CA PRO A 185 -1.31 -8.65 6.63
C PRO A 185 -0.99 -7.83 5.37
N GLY A 186 -1.49 -6.61 5.30
CA GLY A 186 -1.22 -5.70 4.20
C GLY A 186 -1.74 -4.30 4.46
N GLY A 187 -1.77 -3.45 3.43
CA GLY A 187 -2.52 -2.19 3.47
C GLY A 187 -3.95 -2.47 3.89
N SER A 188 -4.63 -3.39 3.20
CA SER A 188 -5.74 -4.16 3.77
C SER A 188 -5.35 -5.64 3.86
N GLY A 189 -5.81 -6.33 4.89
CA GLY A 189 -5.52 -7.75 5.13
C GLY A 189 -6.34 -8.66 4.23
N SER A 190 -5.82 -9.84 3.88
CA SER A 190 -6.58 -10.85 3.14
C SER A 190 -7.51 -11.63 4.05
N GLY A 191 -8.50 -12.30 3.46
CA GLY A 191 -9.37 -13.23 4.17
C GLY A 191 -8.62 -14.43 4.75
N GLY A 192 -9.14 -15.00 5.83
CA GLY A 192 -8.72 -16.29 6.38
C GLY A 192 -9.29 -17.45 5.56
N TYR A 193 -8.63 -18.62 5.58
CA TYR A 193 -9.15 -19.81 4.93
C TYR A 193 -10.36 -20.39 5.65
N GLY A 194 -11.25 -21.01 4.89
CA GLY A 194 -12.20 -21.95 5.45
C GLY A 194 -11.49 -23.25 5.85
N SER A 195 -11.60 -23.66 7.10
CA SER A 195 -10.90 -24.84 7.61
C SER A 195 -11.73 -26.12 7.45
N LEU A 196 -11.06 -27.22 7.07
CA LEU A 196 -11.64 -28.56 7.04
C LEU A 196 -11.51 -29.30 8.39
N ILE A 197 -10.56 -28.87 9.20
CA ILE A 197 -10.22 -29.48 10.50
C ILE A 197 -9.75 -28.35 11.42
N GLY A 198 -10.37 -28.22 12.60
CA GLY A 198 -9.99 -27.22 13.59
C GLY A 198 -10.83 -25.92 13.53
N GLY A 199 -10.49 -24.94 14.33
CA GLY A 199 -11.26 -23.71 14.51
C GLY A 199 -11.21 -22.71 13.35
N LYS A 200 -11.94 -21.60 13.51
CA LYS A 200 -11.95 -20.47 12.59
C LYS A 200 -10.52 -19.94 12.31
N ARG A 201 -10.23 -19.59 11.09
CA ARG A 201 -8.94 -19.04 10.68
C ARG A 201 -9.00 -17.51 10.63
N PRO A 202 -8.14 -16.79 11.33
CA PRO A 202 -8.18 -15.33 11.33
C PRO A 202 -7.89 -14.74 9.96
N GLY A 203 -8.58 -13.65 9.64
CA GLY A 203 -8.19 -12.78 8.54
C GLY A 203 -6.88 -12.07 8.83
N GLY A 204 -6.22 -11.56 7.80
CA GLY A 204 -5.01 -10.75 7.91
C GLY A 204 -5.31 -9.37 8.51
N SER A 205 -4.33 -8.81 9.20
CA SER A 205 -4.41 -7.44 9.70
C SER A 205 -4.29 -6.42 8.56
N GLY A 206 -5.15 -5.42 8.57
CA GLY A 206 -4.99 -4.21 7.75
C GLY A 206 -4.02 -3.22 8.39
N ASN A 207 -3.78 -2.11 7.71
CA ASN A 207 -2.89 -1.04 8.15
C ASN A 207 -1.49 -1.53 8.55
N ALA A 208 -0.92 -2.38 7.72
CA ALA A 208 0.39 -2.99 8.00
C ALA A 208 1.55 -1.98 8.04
N GLY A 209 1.36 -0.79 7.48
CA GLY A 209 2.28 0.34 7.58
C GLY A 209 2.20 1.07 8.92
N GLY A 210 1.18 0.82 9.74
CA GLY A 210 0.98 1.52 11.03
C GLY A 210 0.66 3.01 10.87
N PHE A 211 0.06 3.39 9.75
CA PHE A 211 -0.23 4.81 9.44
C PHE A 211 -1.43 5.34 10.23
N SER A 212 -1.43 6.65 10.41
CA SER A 212 -2.57 7.44 10.88
C SER A 212 -2.83 8.58 9.90
N PRO A 213 -4.04 8.67 9.29
CA PRO A 213 -5.13 7.69 9.33
C PRO A 213 -4.75 6.30 8.82
N PRO A 214 -5.50 5.24 9.20
CA PRO A 214 -5.23 3.89 8.73
C PRO A 214 -5.44 3.77 7.21
N GLU A 215 -4.60 2.96 6.56
CA GLU A 215 -4.64 2.80 5.10
C GLU A 215 -5.55 1.66 4.60
N GLY A 216 -6.19 0.92 5.51
CA GLY A 216 -7.11 -0.17 5.18
C GLY A 216 -7.50 -1.01 6.39
N ASN A 217 -8.34 -1.98 6.16
CA ASN A 217 -8.98 -2.80 7.19
C ASN A 217 -8.56 -4.27 7.15
N ASN A 218 -8.90 -5.00 8.21
CA ASN A 218 -8.64 -6.43 8.33
C ASN A 218 -9.44 -7.23 7.30
N GLY A 219 -8.91 -8.38 6.91
CA GLY A 219 -9.68 -9.38 6.19
C GLY A 219 -10.67 -10.12 7.11
N GLY A 220 -11.67 -10.72 6.51
CA GLY A 220 -12.67 -11.55 7.18
C GLY A 220 -12.08 -12.85 7.71
N VAL A 221 -12.61 -13.33 8.83
CA VAL A 221 -12.29 -14.65 9.38
C VAL A 221 -12.83 -15.75 8.48
N GLY A 222 -12.08 -16.82 8.24
CA GLY A 222 -12.57 -18.00 7.52
C GLY A 222 -13.54 -18.83 8.36
N GLY A 223 -14.42 -19.58 7.70
CA GLY A 223 -15.38 -20.47 8.35
C GLY A 223 -14.73 -21.60 9.17
N ASN A 224 -15.50 -22.24 10.03
CA ASN A 224 -15.09 -23.43 10.81
C ASN A 224 -15.23 -24.73 9.98
N PRO A 225 -14.90 -25.93 10.52
CA PRO A 225 -14.87 -27.19 9.78
C PRO A 225 -16.16 -27.56 9.03
N ASP A 226 -17.29 -27.13 9.56
CA ASP A 226 -18.60 -27.37 8.93
C ASP A 226 -18.89 -26.34 7.83
N ASN A 227 -18.13 -25.24 7.82
CA ASN A 227 -18.36 -24.02 7.04
C ASN A 227 -17.09 -23.65 6.27
N LYS A 228 -16.93 -24.20 5.10
CA LYS A 228 -15.72 -24.14 4.31
C LYS A 228 -15.58 -22.89 3.44
N ALA A 229 -16.42 -21.87 3.64
CA ALA A 229 -16.24 -20.59 2.98
C ALA A 229 -15.04 -19.85 3.58
N GLY A 230 -14.17 -19.32 2.75
CA GLY A 230 -13.11 -18.40 3.17
C GLY A 230 -13.69 -17.07 3.63
N GLY A 231 -12.88 -16.23 4.26
CA GLY A 231 -13.20 -14.82 4.50
C GLY A 231 -12.94 -13.97 3.27
N GLY A 232 -13.66 -12.88 3.12
CA GLY A 232 -13.37 -11.83 2.14
C GLY A 232 -12.13 -11.03 2.52
N GLY A 233 -11.41 -10.46 1.55
CA GLY A 233 -10.33 -9.51 1.80
C GLY A 233 -10.84 -8.20 2.36
N GLY A 234 -10.05 -7.50 3.18
CA GLY A 234 -10.38 -6.15 3.66
C GLY A 234 -10.27 -5.11 2.53
N GLY A 235 -11.05 -4.05 2.63
CA GLY A 235 -11.02 -2.87 1.78
C GLY A 235 -10.60 -1.62 2.54
N ALA A 236 -10.58 -0.48 1.87
CA ALA A 236 -10.17 0.78 2.49
C ALA A 236 -11.14 1.25 3.58
N THR A 237 -12.44 1.05 3.41
CA THR A 237 -13.47 1.53 4.34
C THR A 237 -14.11 0.43 5.17
N GLN A 238 -14.00 -0.83 4.74
CA GLN A 238 -14.72 -1.93 5.35
C GLN A 238 -13.84 -3.16 5.56
N VAL A 239 -14.05 -3.81 6.69
CA VAL A 239 -13.47 -5.14 7.00
C VAL A 239 -14.04 -6.17 6.02
N GLY A 240 -13.24 -7.15 5.61
CA GLY A 240 -13.74 -8.27 4.81
C GLY A 240 -14.79 -9.09 5.56
N SER A 241 -15.80 -9.57 4.87
CA SER A 241 -16.86 -10.37 5.47
C SER A 241 -16.34 -11.70 5.99
N PRO A 242 -16.76 -12.15 7.18
CA PRO A 242 -16.38 -13.46 7.70
C PRO A 242 -17.05 -14.58 6.93
N GLY A 243 -16.34 -15.67 6.68
CA GLY A 243 -16.91 -16.90 6.14
C GLY A 243 -17.96 -17.47 7.08
N SER A 244 -19.12 -17.79 6.56
CA SER A 244 -20.25 -18.37 7.30
C SER A 244 -20.64 -19.71 6.70
N GLY A 245 -21.28 -20.55 7.47
CA GLY A 245 -22.02 -21.78 7.21
C GLY A 245 -21.81 -22.55 5.91
N SER A 246 -22.79 -23.29 5.51
CA SER A 246 -22.92 -24.02 4.24
C SER A 246 -23.18 -23.09 3.04
N ASP A 247 -22.87 -21.83 3.16
CA ASP A 247 -23.31 -20.73 2.32
C ASP A 247 -22.37 -20.39 1.15
N PRO A 248 -22.86 -19.59 0.20
CA PRO A 248 -22.04 -19.05 -0.86
C PRO A 248 -20.82 -18.29 -0.32
N GLY A 249 -19.86 -18.01 -1.18
CA GLY A 249 -18.72 -17.17 -0.83
C GLY A 249 -19.18 -15.80 -0.32
N VAL A 250 -18.38 -15.18 0.54
CA VAL A 250 -18.71 -13.90 1.16
C VAL A 250 -18.02 -12.72 0.49
N PRO A 251 -18.61 -11.53 0.53
CA PRO A 251 -18.05 -10.37 -0.15
C PRO A 251 -16.73 -9.87 0.49
N GLY A 252 -15.90 -9.25 -0.32
CA GLY A 252 -14.79 -8.42 0.13
C GLY A 252 -15.27 -7.10 0.74
N GLY A 253 -14.41 -6.48 1.54
CA GLY A 253 -14.67 -5.16 2.11
C GLY A 253 -14.62 -4.05 1.06
N ASP A 254 -15.45 -3.05 1.22
CA ASP A 254 -15.50 -1.92 0.30
C ASP A 254 -14.29 -1.01 0.38
N GLY A 255 -13.91 -0.50 -0.77
CA GLY A 255 -12.94 0.57 -0.95
C GLY A 255 -13.54 1.96 -0.71
N ALA A 256 -12.77 2.97 -1.00
CA ALA A 256 -13.12 4.36 -0.77
C ALA A 256 -13.31 5.12 -2.08
N VAL A 257 -14.37 5.93 -2.15
CA VAL A 257 -14.56 6.91 -3.23
C VAL A 257 -13.57 8.06 -3.05
N ASN A 258 -13.02 8.56 -4.16
CA ASN A 258 -12.14 9.72 -4.17
C ASN A 258 -12.45 10.65 -5.33
N LEU A 259 -12.62 11.92 -5.04
CA LEU A 259 -13.00 12.96 -6.00
C LEU A 259 -11.80 13.76 -6.54
N ILE A 260 -10.56 13.36 -6.26
CA ILE A 260 -9.36 14.12 -6.63
C ILE A 260 -9.24 14.33 -8.16
N THR A 261 -9.73 13.37 -8.95
CA THR A 261 -9.75 13.44 -10.42
C THR A 261 -10.88 14.31 -10.99
N GLY A 262 -11.80 14.78 -10.13
CA GLY A 262 -13.01 15.47 -10.57
C GLY A 262 -14.10 14.53 -11.15
N VAL A 263 -13.85 13.23 -11.21
CA VAL A 263 -14.81 12.23 -11.67
C VAL A 263 -15.57 11.67 -10.47
N ALA A 264 -16.90 11.80 -10.51
CA ALA A 264 -17.76 11.22 -9.48
C ALA A 264 -17.69 9.69 -9.50
N CYS A 265 -17.91 9.06 -8.34
CA CYS A 265 -18.00 7.61 -8.17
C CYS A 265 -16.70 6.81 -8.48
N SER A 266 -15.54 7.46 -8.56
CA SER A 266 -14.26 6.75 -8.67
C SER A 266 -13.89 6.14 -7.32
N ALA A 267 -14.01 4.82 -7.18
CA ALA A 267 -13.66 4.09 -5.96
C ALA A 267 -12.38 3.29 -6.15
N TYR A 268 -11.63 3.10 -5.06
CA TYR A 268 -10.32 2.46 -5.04
C TYR A 268 -10.17 1.56 -3.79
N ALA A 269 -9.28 0.59 -3.88
CA ALA A 269 -8.90 -0.29 -2.78
C ALA A 269 -10.06 -1.12 -2.20
N GLY A 270 -10.81 -1.81 -3.06
CA GLY A 270 -11.80 -2.83 -2.67
C GLY A 270 -11.15 -4.19 -2.45
N GLY A 271 -11.57 -4.94 -1.43
CA GLY A 271 -11.10 -6.30 -1.14
C GLY A 271 -11.71 -7.35 -2.07
N GLY A 272 -11.01 -8.47 -2.27
CA GLY A 272 -11.51 -9.59 -3.05
C GLY A 272 -12.57 -10.41 -2.31
N GLY A 273 -13.56 -10.93 -3.02
CA GLY A 273 -14.55 -11.86 -2.48
C GLY A 273 -13.96 -13.24 -2.20
N SER A 274 -14.58 -14.03 -1.34
CA SER A 274 -14.16 -15.39 -1.02
C SER A 274 -14.90 -16.46 -1.83
N GLY A 275 -14.21 -17.56 -2.11
CA GLY A 275 -14.82 -18.76 -2.65
C GLY A 275 -15.29 -19.73 -1.55
N THR A 276 -15.85 -20.87 -1.96
CA THR A 276 -16.38 -21.91 -1.07
C THR A 276 -15.95 -23.30 -1.50
N ASP A 277 -15.78 -24.23 -0.54
CA ASP A 277 -15.41 -25.63 -0.80
C ASP A 277 -16.59 -26.63 -0.76
N ARG A 278 -17.65 -26.33 -0.01
CA ARG A 278 -18.77 -27.27 0.13
C ARG A 278 -20.09 -26.77 -0.42
N GLY A 279 -20.77 -27.64 -1.07
CA GLY A 279 -22.17 -27.54 -1.47
C GLY A 279 -22.47 -28.47 -2.63
N VAL A 280 -23.63 -29.10 -2.63
CA VAL A 280 -24.21 -29.78 -3.80
C VAL A 280 -24.71 -28.69 -4.74
N GLY A 281 -23.92 -28.43 -5.79
CA GLY A 281 -24.37 -27.65 -6.96
C GLY A 281 -24.32 -26.13 -6.80
N GLY A 282 -23.43 -25.45 -7.56
CA GLY A 282 -23.64 -24.07 -8.00
C GLY A 282 -23.61 -22.94 -6.98
N LEU A 283 -22.96 -23.12 -5.81
CA LEU A 283 -22.82 -22.01 -4.86
C LEU A 283 -21.97 -20.89 -5.43
N ALA A 284 -22.52 -19.68 -5.43
CA ALA A 284 -21.90 -18.48 -5.95
C ALA A 284 -20.65 -18.10 -5.13
N GLY A 285 -19.60 -17.67 -5.82
CA GLY A 285 -18.48 -17.00 -5.18
C GLY A 285 -18.92 -15.63 -4.64
N GLY A 286 -18.24 -15.16 -3.59
CA GLY A 286 -18.45 -13.84 -3.01
C GLY A 286 -18.06 -12.73 -3.98
N THR A 287 -18.80 -11.65 -3.96
CA THR A 287 -18.51 -10.45 -4.78
C THR A 287 -17.27 -9.73 -4.25
N GLY A 288 -16.52 -9.11 -5.13
CA GLY A 288 -15.51 -8.14 -4.72
C GLY A 288 -16.13 -6.88 -4.14
N GLY A 289 -15.41 -6.23 -3.22
CA GLY A 289 -15.81 -4.92 -2.68
C GLY A 289 -15.72 -3.82 -3.72
N LEU A 290 -16.46 -2.74 -3.49
CA LEU A 290 -16.41 -1.53 -4.32
C LEU A 290 -14.97 -1.01 -4.43
N GLY A 291 -14.56 -0.52 -5.60
CA GLY A 291 -13.20 -0.03 -5.81
C GLY A 291 -12.23 -1.09 -6.32
N GLY A 292 -12.72 -2.02 -7.12
CA GLY A 292 -11.92 -2.96 -7.90
C GLY A 292 -11.66 -4.30 -7.21
N GLY A 293 -12.40 -4.66 -6.19
CA GLY A 293 -12.34 -6.01 -5.62
C GLY A 293 -12.73 -7.08 -6.66
N GLY A 294 -11.94 -8.14 -6.78
CA GLY A 294 -12.21 -9.26 -7.66
C GLY A 294 -13.28 -10.20 -7.08
N THR A 295 -14.26 -10.58 -7.88
CA THR A 295 -15.26 -11.59 -7.52
C THR A 295 -14.64 -12.99 -7.50
N ALA A 296 -15.00 -13.81 -6.52
CA ALA A 296 -14.52 -15.18 -6.45
C ALA A 296 -15.20 -16.10 -7.47
N ALA A 297 -14.56 -17.24 -7.73
CA ALA A 297 -15.11 -18.26 -8.59
C ALA A 297 -16.39 -18.87 -8.00
N THR A 298 -17.33 -19.26 -8.87
CA THR A 298 -18.53 -20.05 -8.53
C THR A 298 -18.21 -21.52 -8.70
N ARG A 299 -18.51 -22.33 -7.70
CA ARG A 299 -18.27 -23.76 -7.75
C ARG A 299 -19.17 -24.44 -8.79
N ASN A 300 -18.63 -25.41 -9.52
CA ASN A 300 -19.34 -26.22 -10.53
C ASN A 300 -20.01 -25.45 -11.69
N ALA A 301 -19.83 -24.15 -11.78
CA ALA A 301 -20.40 -23.34 -12.87
C ALA A 301 -19.38 -23.02 -13.97
N GLY A 302 -18.15 -23.59 -13.88
CA GLY A 302 -17.07 -23.23 -14.82
C GLY A 302 -16.65 -21.78 -14.77
N SER A 303 -17.16 -21.01 -13.79
CA SER A 303 -16.80 -19.60 -13.62
C SER A 303 -15.43 -19.48 -12.96
N LEU A 304 -14.71 -18.47 -13.38
CA LEU A 304 -13.36 -18.18 -12.91
C LEU A 304 -13.41 -17.03 -11.91
N SER A 305 -12.47 -17.02 -10.97
CA SER A 305 -12.29 -15.84 -10.12
C SER A 305 -11.78 -14.66 -10.93
N CYS A 306 -12.25 -13.46 -10.60
CA CYS A 306 -11.85 -12.23 -11.27
C CYS A 306 -10.61 -11.61 -10.60
N HIS A 307 -9.75 -11.02 -11.43
CA HIS A 307 -8.62 -10.23 -10.94
C HIS A 307 -9.10 -8.98 -10.21
N GLY A 308 -8.30 -8.49 -9.31
CA GLY A 308 -8.47 -7.15 -8.77
C GLY A 308 -8.38 -6.10 -9.87
N GLY A 309 -9.14 -5.02 -9.73
CA GLY A 309 -9.18 -3.92 -10.70
C GLY A 309 -7.82 -3.25 -10.87
N GLN A 310 -7.34 -3.18 -12.10
CA GLN A 310 -6.09 -2.48 -12.42
C GLN A 310 -6.22 -0.98 -12.17
N ASN A 311 -5.18 -0.38 -11.65
CA ASN A 311 -5.12 1.05 -11.30
C ASN A 311 -6.19 1.45 -10.26
N GLN A 312 -6.61 0.48 -9.44
CA GLN A 312 -7.55 0.65 -8.34
C GLN A 312 -7.03 0.05 -7.03
N GLY A 313 -5.96 -0.79 -7.07
CA GLY A 313 -5.45 -1.48 -5.89
C GLY A 313 -6.38 -2.56 -5.36
N GLY A 314 -7.25 -3.12 -6.20
CA GLY A 314 -8.22 -4.12 -5.76
C GLY A 314 -7.60 -5.46 -5.41
N GLY A 315 -8.09 -6.14 -4.36
CA GLY A 315 -7.72 -7.51 -4.03
C GLY A 315 -8.29 -8.53 -5.02
N GLY A 316 -7.56 -9.61 -5.28
CA GLY A 316 -8.02 -10.68 -6.19
C GLY A 316 -9.09 -11.57 -5.55
N GLY A 317 -10.03 -12.07 -6.34
CA GLY A 317 -11.07 -13.00 -5.88
C GLY A 317 -10.51 -14.38 -5.51
N GLY A 318 -11.09 -15.04 -4.53
CA GLY A 318 -10.76 -16.41 -4.11
C GLY A 318 -11.16 -17.46 -5.15
N GLY A 319 -10.44 -18.58 -5.15
CA GLY A 319 -10.82 -19.76 -5.92
C GLY A 319 -11.84 -20.63 -5.19
N THR A 320 -12.24 -21.75 -5.81
CA THR A 320 -13.13 -22.75 -5.21
C THR A 320 -12.44 -24.10 -5.10
N GLY A 321 -12.78 -24.91 -4.09
CA GLY A 321 -12.42 -26.32 -4.02
C GLY A 321 -13.37 -27.18 -4.85
N GLY A 322 -12.85 -28.16 -5.55
CA GLY A 322 -13.63 -29.21 -6.20
C GLY A 322 -12.77 -30.45 -6.39
N PRO A 323 -13.36 -31.66 -6.36
CA PRO A 323 -12.60 -32.85 -6.64
C PRO A 323 -12.09 -32.83 -8.07
N THR A 324 -10.85 -33.20 -8.26
CA THR A 324 -10.22 -33.41 -9.56
C THR A 324 -10.89 -34.47 -10.43
N SER A 325 -11.91 -35.18 -9.89
CA SER A 325 -12.61 -36.32 -10.51
C SER A 325 -13.82 -35.91 -11.38
N TYR A 326 -14.26 -34.71 -11.37
CA TYR A 326 -15.29 -34.28 -12.31
C TYR A 326 -14.65 -33.41 -13.39
N GLY A 327 -14.17 -34.06 -14.47
CA GLY A 327 -13.76 -33.52 -15.78
C GLY A 327 -13.86 -32.03 -16.04
N ALA A 328 -13.47 -31.21 -15.05
CA ALA A 328 -13.44 -29.77 -15.23
C ALA A 328 -12.37 -29.48 -16.28
N PRO A 329 -12.75 -28.87 -17.41
CA PRO A 329 -11.83 -28.58 -18.47
C PRO A 329 -10.71 -27.70 -17.94
N THR A 330 -9.48 -28.10 -18.22
CA THR A 330 -8.25 -27.34 -17.94
C THR A 330 -8.17 -26.10 -18.84
N TYR A 331 -9.22 -25.28 -18.87
CA TYR A 331 -9.19 -24.06 -19.67
C TYR A 331 -8.28 -23.04 -19.00
N LEU A 332 -7.22 -22.74 -19.71
CA LEU A 332 -6.38 -21.57 -19.47
C LEU A 332 -7.19 -20.34 -19.89
N SER A 333 -7.89 -19.74 -18.95
CA SER A 333 -8.46 -18.41 -19.15
C SER A 333 -7.51 -17.36 -18.55
N PRO A 334 -7.42 -16.17 -19.12
CA PRO A 334 -6.67 -15.05 -18.54
C PRO A 334 -7.12 -14.68 -17.12
N CYS A 335 -8.31 -15.15 -16.70
CA CYS A 335 -8.85 -14.95 -15.36
C CYS A 335 -8.42 -15.98 -14.30
N GLY A 336 -7.57 -16.96 -14.61
CA GLY A 336 -7.10 -17.98 -13.66
C GLY A 336 -7.88 -19.29 -13.68
N ARG A 337 -7.40 -20.31 -12.97
CA ARG A 337 -8.08 -21.60 -12.84
C ARG A 337 -9.11 -21.53 -11.71
N SER A 338 -10.21 -22.27 -11.84
CA SER A 338 -11.29 -22.32 -10.83
C SER A 338 -10.81 -22.70 -9.41
N HIS A 339 -9.71 -23.45 -9.31
CA HIS A 339 -9.14 -23.87 -8.03
C HIS A 339 -8.11 -22.91 -7.42
N TYR A 340 -7.70 -21.90 -8.16
CA TYR A 340 -6.71 -20.92 -7.72
C TYR A 340 -7.34 -19.54 -7.71
N GLY A 341 -7.01 -18.76 -6.70
CA GLY A 341 -7.46 -17.38 -6.66
C GLY A 341 -6.79 -16.51 -7.74
N SER A 342 -7.31 -15.35 -7.94
CA SER A 342 -6.91 -14.40 -8.97
C SER A 342 -5.85 -13.41 -8.49
N LYS A 343 -5.19 -12.77 -9.45
CA LYS A 343 -4.22 -11.70 -9.19
C LYS A 343 -4.88 -10.50 -8.51
N GLY A 344 -4.10 -9.79 -7.70
CA GLY A 344 -4.47 -8.43 -7.29
C GLY A 344 -4.33 -7.43 -8.43
N GLY A 345 -5.00 -6.29 -8.32
CA GLY A 345 -4.89 -5.18 -9.25
C GLY A 345 -3.71 -4.26 -8.91
N SER A 346 -3.17 -3.59 -9.91
CA SER A 346 -2.13 -2.57 -9.71
C SER A 346 -2.66 -1.36 -8.94
N GLY A 347 -1.76 -0.66 -8.26
CA GLY A 347 -2.05 0.62 -7.62
C GLY A 347 -2.18 1.79 -8.59
N ILE A 348 -2.33 2.96 -8.01
CA ILE A 348 -2.42 4.25 -8.71
C ILE A 348 -1.88 5.36 -7.82
N VAL A 349 -1.31 6.40 -8.42
CA VAL A 349 -1.00 7.65 -7.75
C VAL A 349 -1.66 8.80 -8.52
N VAL A 350 -2.37 9.64 -7.79
CA VAL A 350 -2.95 10.88 -8.35
C VAL A 350 -2.48 12.05 -7.49
N VAL A 351 -2.02 13.10 -8.16
CA VAL A 351 -1.56 14.33 -7.49
C VAL A 351 -2.30 15.51 -8.09
N ARG A 352 -2.77 16.40 -7.23
CA ARG A 352 -3.48 17.63 -7.62
C ARG A 352 -2.77 18.84 -7.03
N SER A 353 -2.38 19.77 -7.90
CA SER A 353 -1.80 21.06 -7.50
C SER A 353 -2.86 22.16 -7.45
N PRO A 354 -2.62 23.25 -6.70
CA PRO A 354 -3.43 24.46 -6.79
C PRO A 354 -3.32 25.11 -8.17
N ALA A 355 -4.24 26.02 -8.47
CA ALA A 355 -4.19 26.83 -9.68
C ALA A 355 -2.87 27.62 -9.74
N GLY A 356 -2.32 27.77 -10.94
CA GLY A 356 -1.06 28.48 -11.17
C GLY A 356 0.21 27.64 -11.05
N HIS A 357 0.11 26.37 -10.61
CA HIS A 357 1.23 25.42 -10.52
C HIS A 357 0.98 24.21 -11.43
N PRO A 358 1.36 24.27 -12.70
CA PRO A 358 1.16 23.16 -13.62
C PRO A 358 2.03 21.97 -13.23
N LEU A 359 1.50 20.77 -13.43
CA LEU A 359 2.22 19.52 -13.26
C LEU A 359 2.63 18.96 -14.61
N SER A 360 3.74 18.22 -14.63
CA SER A 360 4.13 17.38 -15.76
C SER A 360 4.32 15.94 -15.28
N ALA A 361 4.03 14.96 -16.14
CA ALA A 361 4.13 13.55 -15.81
C ALA A 361 4.85 12.79 -16.93
N SER A 362 5.81 11.96 -16.58
CA SER A 362 6.49 11.04 -17.50
C SER A 362 6.46 9.62 -16.95
N PRO A 363 6.48 8.57 -17.79
CA PRO A 363 6.34 8.60 -19.27
C PRO A 363 4.92 8.99 -19.72
N SER A 364 4.73 9.14 -21.03
CA SER A 364 3.50 9.66 -21.65
C SER A 364 2.22 8.84 -21.46
N CYS A 365 2.33 7.60 -20.96
CA CYS A 365 1.16 6.81 -20.54
C CYS A 365 0.55 7.30 -19.22
N ASN A 366 1.25 8.14 -18.47
CA ASN A 366 0.70 8.92 -17.38
C ASN A 366 0.09 10.20 -17.95
N THR A 367 -0.95 10.73 -17.31
CA THR A 367 -1.73 11.84 -17.87
C THR A 367 -1.79 13.02 -16.92
N VAL A 368 -1.82 14.21 -17.48
CA VAL A 368 -2.11 15.44 -16.74
C VAL A 368 -3.34 16.10 -17.35
N THR A 369 -4.29 16.45 -16.52
CA THR A 369 -5.56 17.11 -16.91
C THR A 369 -5.80 18.36 -16.07
N CYS A 370 -6.57 19.29 -16.59
CA CYS A 370 -7.02 20.45 -15.84
C CYS A 370 -8.45 20.22 -15.33
N VAL A 371 -8.67 20.34 -14.02
CA VAL A 371 -9.97 20.17 -13.37
C VAL A 371 -10.26 21.37 -12.49
N GLY A 372 -11.20 22.21 -12.90
CA GLY A 372 -11.58 23.42 -12.17
C GLY A 372 -10.40 24.38 -11.94
N GLY A 373 -9.53 24.56 -12.94
CA GLY A 373 -8.34 25.39 -12.86
C GLY A 373 -7.13 24.76 -12.15
N HIS A 374 -7.28 23.56 -11.59
CA HIS A 374 -6.21 22.81 -10.93
C HIS A 374 -5.57 21.82 -11.89
N SER A 375 -4.25 21.62 -11.79
CA SER A 375 -3.56 20.56 -12.55
C SER A 375 -3.65 19.24 -11.79
N VAL A 376 -4.07 18.17 -12.47
CA VAL A 376 -4.23 16.82 -11.91
C VAL A 376 -3.38 15.84 -12.70
N ALA A 377 -2.33 15.33 -12.10
CA ALA A 377 -1.46 14.29 -12.66
C ALA A 377 -1.92 12.91 -12.18
N LYS A 378 -2.17 11.99 -13.10
CA LYS A 378 -2.57 10.60 -12.84
C LYS A 378 -1.49 9.65 -13.35
N PHE A 379 -0.95 8.84 -12.46
CA PHE A 379 0.06 7.83 -12.74
C PHE A 379 -0.54 6.43 -12.64
N ILE A 380 -0.46 5.70 -13.73
CA ILE A 380 -0.84 4.28 -13.85
C ILE A 380 0.38 3.37 -14.02
N VAL A 381 1.52 3.95 -14.28
CA VAL A 381 2.84 3.31 -14.26
C VAL A 381 3.83 4.19 -13.51
N SER A 382 4.91 3.60 -13.01
CA SER A 382 5.98 4.34 -12.33
C SER A 382 6.61 5.38 -13.26
N GLY A 383 7.04 6.50 -12.69
CA GLY A 383 7.57 7.60 -13.49
C GLY A 383 8.00 8.79 -12.64
N THR A 384 7.98 9.96 -13.24
CA THR A 384 8.39 11.22 -12.61
C THR A 384 7.26 12.24 -12.69
N LEU A 385 6.97 12.86 -11.56
CA LEU A 385 6.14 14.06 -11.42
C LEU A 385 7.05 15.28 -11.36
N THR A 386 6.88 16.25 -12.25
CA THR A 386 7.52 17.55 -12.16
C THR A 386 6.48 18.58 -11.71
N VAL A 387 6.81 19.38 -10.70
CA VAL A 387 6.01 20.51 -10.21
C VAL A 387 6.60 21.79 -10.77
N ASN A 388 5.90 22.46 -11.68
CA ASN A 388 6.37 23.67 -12.35
C ASN A 388 5.84 24.95 -11.69
#